data_a149a99486bce3d97d02918f32c4c440
#
_entry.id   a149a99486bce3d97d02918f32c4c440
#
_cell.length_a   1.000
_cell.length_b   1.000
_cell.length_c   1.000
_cell.angle_alpha   90.00
_cell.angle_beta   90.00
_cell.angle_gamma   90.00
#
_symmetry.space_group_name_H-M   'P 1'
#
loop_
_entity.id
_entity.type
_entity.pdbx_description
1 polymer ?
#
loop_
_entity_poly.entity_id
_entity_poly.type
_entity_poly.pdbx_seq_one_letter_code
_entity_poly.pdbx_strand_id
1 'polypeptide(L)'
;MAGLFHLMNHAFFKALLFLGSGAVIHAVHTQDMREMGGLRKEMPITSITMGLGVLSIAGVPFFSGFWSKDEILVAVNNNAEYEGIFGALWFMALLTAGMTAFYMTRMWMMTFSGPSDRIVTSVISSSDHSETGNWVVEDKKVESHAHEAPLVMTLPLMVLSVLAVFSGLTLVAVSYTHLRAHETSRN
;
A
#
# COMPACT_ATOMS: atom_id res chain seq x y z
N MET A 1 -13.54 -15.37 -14.04
CA MET A 1 -12.07 -15.19 -14.25
C MET A 1 -11.54 -13.91 -13.59
N ALA A 2 -12.15 -12.74 -13.81
CA ALA A 2 -11.72 -11.44 -13.27
C ALA A 2 -11.45 -11.42 -11.75
N GLY A 3 -12.33 -11.98 -10.93
CA GLY A 3 -12.15 -12.04 -9.49
C GLY A 3 -10.95 -12.87 -9.04
N LEU A 4 -10.66 -13.99 -9.69
CA LEU A 4 -9.50 -14.83 -9.38
C LEU A 4 -8.19 -14.12 -9.77
N PHE A 5 -8.18 -13.44 -10.89
CA PHE A 5 -7.06 -12.61 -11.34
C PHE A 5 -6.78 -11.48 -10.35
N HIS A 6 -7.82 -10.77 -9.91
CA HIS A 6 -7.66 -9.75 -8.90
C HIS A 6 -7.14 -10.31 -7.57
N LEU A 7 -7.64 -11.47 -7.14
CA LEU A 7 -7.20 -12.13 -5.91
C LEU A 7 -5.69 -12.45 -5.94
N MET A 8 -5.18 -12.93 -7.07
CA MET A 8 -3.76 -13.22 -7.24
C MET A 8 -2.91 -11.95 -7.17
N ASN A 9 -3.28 -10.90 -7.91
CA ASN A 9 -2.58 -9.61 -7.87
C ASN A 9 -2.66 -8.98 -6.48
N HIS A 10 -3.84 -9.08 -5.83
CA HIS A 10 -4.06 -8.60 -4.48
C HIS A 10 -3.12 -9.27 -3.47
N ALA A 11 -2.87 -10.57 -3.61
CA ALA A 11 -1.95 -11.29 -2.74
C ALA A 11 -0.53 -10.70 -2.81
N PHE A 12 -0.02 -10.37 -4.00
CA PHE A 12 1.33 -9.82 -4.16
C PHE A 12 1.48 -8.43 -3.53
N PHE A 13 0.65 -7.47 -3.92
CA PHE A 13 0.80 -6.12 -3.36
C PHE A 13 0.37 -6.03 -1.89
N LYS A 14 -0.54 -6.89 -1.43
CA LYS A 14 -0.93 -6.94 -0.01
C LYS A 14 0.20 -7.50 0.85
N ALA A 15 0.82 -8.60 0.42
CA ALA A 15 1.99 -9.15 1.11
C ALA A 15 3.16 -8.14 1.14
N LEU A 16 3.41 -7.45 0.01
CA LEU A 16 4.42 -6.40 -0.07
C LEU A 16 4.18 -5.28 0.94
N LEU A 17 2.97 -4.75 1.00
CA LEU A 17 2.62 -3.66 1.93
C LEU A 17 2.66 -4.10 3.38
N PHE A 18 2.26 -5.34 3.66
CA PHE A 18 2.31 -5.90 5.01
C PHE A 18 3.75 -6.12 5.51
N LEU A 19 4.59 -6.75 4.70
CA LEU A 19 6.01 -6.91 5.03
C LEU A 19 6.73 -5.55 5.14
N GLY A 20 6.41 -4.61 4.25
CA GLY A 20 6.97 -3.26 4.30
C GLY A 20 6.59 -2.52 5.58
N SER A 21 5.34 -2.62 6.03
CA SER A 21 4.93 -2.03 7.31
C SER A 21 5.66 -2.66 8.49
N GLY A 22 5.88 -3.99 8.46
CA GLY A 22 6.70 -4.68 9.45
C GLY A 22 8.14 -4.18 9.48
N ALA A 23 8.75 -3.94 8.31
CA ALA A 23 10.10 -3.38 8.22
C ALA A 23 10.18 -1.96 8.81
N VAL A 24 9.18 -1.11 8.53
CA VAL A 24 9.10 0.24 9.11
C VAL A 24 8.95 0.19 10.63
N ILE A 25 8.00 -0.61 11.15
CA ILE A 25 7.78 -0.76 12.59
C ILE A 25 9.04 -1.27 13.28
N HIS A 26 9.76 -2.21 12.67
CA HIS A 26 11.02 -2.72 13.20
C HIS A 26 12.10 -1.64 13.31
N ALA A 27 12.15 -0.71 12.37
CA ALA A 27 13.14 0.36 12.35
C ALA A 27 12.82 1.51 13.32
N VAL A 28 11.52 1.86 13.48
CA VAL A 28 11.09 3.03 14.26
C VAL A 28 10.50 2.68 15.62
N HIS A 29 10.23 1.39 15.89
CA HIS A 29 9.67 0.89 17.15
C HIS A 29 8.32 1.49 17.57
N THR A 30 7.58 2.09 16.62
CA THR A 30 6.22 2.62 16.84
C THR A 30 5.28 2.18 15.74
N GLN A 31 3.99 2.13 16.03
CA GLN A 31 2.91 1.85 15.06
C GLN A 31 2.11 3.12 14.73
N ASP A 32 2.33 4.22 15.45
CA ASP A 32 1.63 5.46 15.16
C ASP A 32 2.30 6.22 14.01
N MET A 33 1.57 6.33 12.89
CA MET A 33 2.05 7.09 11.72
C MET A 33 2.29 8.59 12.00
N ARG A 34 1.74 9.11 13.10
CA ARG A 34 1.95 10.50 13.51
C ARG A 34 3.36 10.71 14.06
N GLU A 35 3.95 9.64 14.59
CA GLU A 35 5.32 9.60 15.10
C GLU A 35 6.33 9.20 14.02
N MET A 36 5.86 8.81 12.84
CA MET A 36 6.70 8.50 11.67
C MET A 36 6.81 9.73 10.76
N GLY A 37 7.90 9.84 10.02
CA GLY A 37 8.07 10.89 9.01
C GLY A 37 9.51 10.93 8.50
N GLY A 38 9.68 11.38 7.26
CA GLY A 38 11.01 11.56 6.65
C GLY A 38 11.83 10.30 6.40
N LEU A 39 11.26 9.10 6.60
CA LEU A 39 11.97 7.82 6.52
C LEU A 39 12.51 7.48 5.11
N ARG A 40 12.12 8.24 4.10
CA ARG A 40 12.56 8.01 2.71
C ARG A 40 14.08 8.02 2.56
N LYS A 41 14.81 8.84 3.34
CA LYS A 41 16.26 8.95 3.27
C LYS A 41 16.94 7.82 4.02
N GLU A 42 16.34 7.35 5.10
CA GLU A 42 16.90 6.35 6.01
C GLU A 42 16.59 4.92 5.54
N MET A 43 15.42 4.74 4.89
CA MET A 43 14.94 3.46 4.37
C MET A 43 14.55 3.55 2.88
N PRO A 44 15.50 3.80 1.97
CA PRO A 44 15.20 4.03 0.55
C PRO A 44 14.61 2.81 -0.14
N ILE A 45 15.11 1.60 0.14
CA ILE A 45 14.62 0.36 -0.50
C ILE A 45 13.19 0.08 -0.05
N THR A 46 12.94 0.13 1.27
CA THR A 46 11.59 -0.07 1.83
C THR A 46 10.62 0.99 1.32
N SER A 47 11.03 2.26 1.24
CA SER A 47 10.21 3.35 0.72
C SER A 47 9.80 3.15 -0.74
N ILE A 48 10.74 2.76 -1.60
CA ILE A 48 10.48 2.54 -3.04
C ILE A 48 9.57 1.33 -3.22
N THR A 49 9.90 0.20 -2.59
CA THR A 49 9.11 -1.04 -2.74
C THR A 49 7.68 -0.88 -2.21
N MET A 50 7.49 -0.24 -1.06
CA MET A 50 6.16 0.10 -0.56
C MET A 50 5.44 1.10 -1.47
N GLY A 51 6.14 2.08 -2.04
CA GLY A 51 5.59 3.02 -3.02
C GLY A 51 5.03 2.30 -4.26
N LEU A 52 5.77 1.33 -4.80
CA LEU A 52 5.29 0.49 -5.90
C LEU A 52 4.05 -0.33 -5.50
N GLY A 53 4.02 -0.86 -4.28
CA GLY A 53 2.84 -1.52 -3.73
C GLY A 53 1.62 -0.60 -3.61
N VAL A 54 1.82 0.64 -3.16
CA VAL A 54 0.77 1.67 -3.08
C VAL A 54 0.24 2.04 -4.46
N LEU A 55 1.10 2.23 -5.46
CA LEU A 55 0.69 2.50 -6.83
C LEU A 55 -0.10 1.34 -7.43
N SER A 56 0.32 0.11 -7.13
CA SER A 56 -0.38 -1.10 -7.58
C SER A 56 -1.76 -1.22 -6.94
N ILE A 57 -1.89 -1.10 -5.62
CA ILE A 57 -3.19 -1.21 -4.93
C ILE A 57 -4.11 -0.02 -5.26
N ALA A 58 -3.56 1.16 -5.52
CA ALA A 58 -4.33 2.33 -5.98
C ALA A 58 -4.94 2.11 -7.37
N GLY A 59 -4.36 1.24 -8.17
CA GLY A 59 -4.80 0.99 -9.54
C GLY A 59 -4.31 2.06 -10.51
N VAL A 60 -3.08 2.51 -10.32
CA VAL A 60 -2.43 3.43 -11.28
C VAL A 60 -2.16 2.69 -12.59
N PRO A 61 -2.39 3.31 -13.78
CA PRO A 61 -2.10 2.70 -15.07
C PRO A 61 -0.71 2.08 -15.13
N PHE A 62 -0.58 0.98 -15.84
CA PHE A 62 0.62 0.12 -15.99
C PHE A 62 0.93 -0.81 -14.81
N PHE A 63 0.33 -0.64 -13.63
CA PHE A 63 0.49 -1.56 -12.50
C PHE A 63 -0.55 -2.67 -12.51
N SER A 64 -0.25 -3.80 -11.87
CA SER A 64 -1.11 -4.99 -11.88
C SER A 64 -2.52 -4.74 -11.34
N GLY A 65 -2.65 -3.87 -10.34
CA GLY A 65 -3.94 -3.52 -9.75
C GLY A 65 -4.87 -2.76 -10.70
N PHE A 66 -4.33 -2.00 -11.66
CA PHE A 66 -5.13 -1.35 -12.69
C PHE A 66 -5.88 -2.36 -13.56
N TRP A 67 -5.14 -3.27 -14.17
CA TRP A 67 -5.70 -4.28 -15.08
C TRP A 67 -6.76 -5.15 -14.40
N SER A 68 -6.49 -5.60 -13.19
CA SER A 68 -7.42 -6.46 -12.48
C SER A 68 -8.68 -5.76 -11.97
N LYS A 69 -8.58 -4.48 -11.58
CA LYS A 69 -9.75 -3.68 -11.19
C LYS A 69 -10.60 -3.30 -12.40
N ASP A 70 -9.97 -2.92 -13.50
CA ASP A 70 -10.65 -2.57 -14.74
C ASP A 70 -11.48 -3.76 -15.24
N GLU A 71 -10.91 -4.97 -15.26
CA GLU A 71 -11.63 -6.18 -15.67
C GLU A 71 -12.86 -6.46 -14.81
N ILE A 72 -12.77 -6.23 -13.48
CA ILE A 72 -13.93 -6.37 -12.59
C ILE A 72 -14.98 -5.30 -12.88
N LEU A 73 -14.57 -4.04 -13.01
CA LEU A 73 -15.49 -2.93 -13.27
C LEU A 73 -16.23 -3.12 -14.62
N VAL A 74 -15.53 -3.57 -15.65
CA VAL A 74 -16.11 -3.88 -16.94
C VAL A 74 -17.09 -5.06 -16.83
N ALA A 75 -16.72 -6.13 -16.11
CA ALA A 75 -17.60 -7.28 -15.92
C ALA A 75 -18.90 -6.90 -15.17
N VAL A 76 -18.81 -6.04 -14.16
CA VAL A 76 -19.99 -5.55 -13.43
C VAL A 76 -20.83 -4.62 -14.31
N ASN A 77 -20.20 -3.72 -15.07
CA ASN A 77 -20.90 -2.79 -15.95
C ASN A 77 -21.67 -3.50 -17.07
N ASN A 78 -21.09 -4.54 -17.66
CA ASN A 78 -21.75 -5.32 -18.71
C ASN A 78 -23.02 -6.05 -18.22
N ASN A 79 -23.14 -6.30 -16.93
CA ASN A 79 -24.34 -6.86 -16.32
C ASN A 79 -25.32 -5.79 -15.80
N ALA A 80 -24.97 -4.51 -15.81
CA ALA A 80 -25.79 -3.43 -15.30
C ALA A 80 -27.07 -3.20 -16.14
N GLU A 81 -27.07 -3.59 -17.42
CA GLU A 81 -28.23 -3.50 -18.30
C GLU A 81 -29.33 -4.51 -17.94
N TYR A 82 -28.98 -5.62 -17.28
CA TYR A 82 -29.92 -6.67 -16.94
C TYR A 82 -30.62 -6.50 -15.59
N GLU A 83 -29.91 -5.91 -14.62
CA GLU A 83 -30.45 -5.66 -13.28
C GLU A 83 -29.92 -4.35 -12.70
N GLY A 84 -30.78 -3.43 -12.28
CA GLY A 84 -30.38 -2.11 -11.74
C GLY A 84 -29.48 -2.15 -10.51
N ILE A 85 -29.41 -3.30 -9.79
CA ILE A 85 -28.51 -3.52 -8.66
C ILE A 85 -27.03 -3.48 -9.09
N PHE A 86 -26.69 -3.94 -10.30
CA PHE A 86 -25.29 -3.93 -10.79
C PHE A 86 -24.77 -2.52 -11.03
N GLY A 87 -25.63 -1.57 -11.41
CA GLY A 87 -25.25 -0.16 -11.52
C GLY A 87 -24.85 0.44 -10.17
N ALA A 88 -25.57 0.13 -9.10
CA ALA A 88 -25.21 0.54 -7.75
C ALA A 88 -23.90 -0.12 -7.28
N LEU A 89 -23.73 -1.41 -7.56
CA LEU A 89 -22.49 -2.13 -7.23
C LEU A 89 -21.27 -1.57 -7.97
N TRP A 90 -21.42 -1.20 -9.25
CA TRP A 90 -20.38 -0.55 -10.03
C TRP A 90 -19.95 0.79 -9.42
N PHE A 91 -20.92 1.63 -9.05
CA PHE A 91 -20.65 2.91 -8.40
C PHE A 91 -19.94 2.74 -7.06
N MET A 92 -20.39 1.79 -6.23
CA MET A 92 -19.75 1.46 -4.95
C MET A 92 -18.31 0.96 -5.14
N ALA A 93 -18.06 0.12 -6.15
CA ALA A 93 -16.73 -0.38 -6.46
C ALA A 93 -15.79 0.75 -6.89
N LEU A 94 -16.27 1.68 -7.73
CA LEU A 94 -15.51 2.86 -8.16
C LEU A 94 -15.17 3.79 -6.98
N LEU A 95 -16.16 4.07 -6.12
CA LEU A 95 -15.96 4.87 -4.92
C LEU A 95 -14.92 4.23 -3.99
N THR A 96 -15.03 2.93 -3.76
CA THR A 96 -14.09 2.17 -2.92
C THR A 96 -12.67 2.18 -3.50
N ALA A 97 -12.54 2.10 -4.82
CA ALA A 97 -11.23 2.21 -5.50
C ALA A 97 -10.60 3.60 -5.27
N GLY A 98 -11.38 4.67 -5.41
CA GLY A 98 -10.93 6.03 -5.12
C GLY A 98 -10.52 6.25 -3.67
N MET A 99 -11.33 5.76 -2.72
CA MET A 99 -10.99 5.82 -1.30
C MET A 99 -9.71 5.05 -0.98
N THR A 100 -9.52 3.88 -1.61
CA THR A 100 -8.31 3.06 -1.44
C THR A 100 -7.07 3.82 -1.91
N ALA A 101 -7.13 4.45 -3.08
CA ALA A 101 -6.03 5.27 -3.60
C ALA A 101 -5.70 6.42 -2.64
N PHE A 102 -6.72 7.10 -2.12
CA PHE A 102 -6.54 8.22 -1.21
C PHE A 102 -5.86 7.81 0.10
N TYR A 103 -6.39 6.81 0.83
CA TYR A 103 -5.83 6.47 2.14
C TYR A 103 -4.46 5.80 2.04
N MET A 104 -4.20 5.03 0.98
CA MET A 104 -2.89 4.40 0.76
C MET A 104 -1.80 5.43 0.43
N THR A 105 -2.12 6.39 -0.43
CA THR A 105 -1.20 7.50 -0.73
C THR A 105 -0.93 8.34 0.51
N ARG A 106 -1.97 8.65 1.28
CA ARG A 106 -1.83 9.39 2.54
C ARG A 106 -0.93 8.64 3.53
N MET A 107 -1.14 7.35 3.72
CA MET A 107 -0.29 6.50 4.57
C MET A 107 1.18 6.58 4.14
N TRP A 108 1.47 6.37 2.87
CA TRP A 108 2.85 6.41 2.37
C TRP A 108 3.50 7.79 2.54
N MET A 109 2.76 8.86 2.23
CA MET A 109 3.27 10.22 2.38
C MET A 109 3.54 10.59 3.84
N MET A 110 2.68 10.19 4.77
CA MET A 110 2.89 10.44 6.19
C MET A 110 4.11 9.70 6.74
N THR A 111 4.33 8.47 6.29
CA THR A 111 5.45 7.64 6.76
C THR A 111 6.79 8.07 6.15
N PHE A 112 6.83 8.32 4.84
CA PHE A 112 8.11 8.49 4.14
C PHE A 112 8.44 9.94 3.77
N SER A 113 7.42 10.81 3.58
CA SER A 113 7.61 12.19 3.09
C SER A 113 7.30 13.26 4.12
N GLY A 114 6.78 12.90 5.29
CA GLY A 114 6.49 13.83 6.38
C GLY A 114 7.77 14.47 6.96
N PRO A 115 7.64 15.53 7.76
CA PRO A 115 8.79 16.13 8.45
C PRO A 115 9.42 15.12 9.39
N SER A 116 10.76 15.05 9.37
CA SER A 116 11.54 14.13 10.22
C SER A 116 11.69 14.63 11.68
N ASP A 117 11.30 15.88 11.94
CA ASP A 117 11.41 16.51 13.27
C ASP A 117 10.11 16.33 14.07
N ARG A 118 9.71 15.07 14.29
CA ARG A 118 8.59 14.84 15.19
C ARG A 118 9.06 14.87 16.62
N ILE A 119 8.56 15.87 17.33
CA ILE A 119 8.72 16.00 18.79
C ILE A 119 7.81 14.97 19.42
N VAL A 120 8.37 13.87 19.90
CA VAL A 120 7.63 12.96 20.77
C VAL A 120 7.58 13.63 22.14
N THR A 121 6.46 14.25 22.48
CA THR A 121 6.21 14.75 23.82
C THR A 121 6.00 13.54 24.74
N SER A 122 7.11 12.99 25.25
CA SER A 122 7.04 12.01 26.31
C SER A 122 6.76 12.75 27.62
N VAL A 123 5.55 12.57 28.13
CA VAL A 123 5.23 12.98 29.51
C VAL A 123 6.02 12.03 30.42
N ILE A 124 7.21 12.44 30.82
CA ILE A 124 7.95 11.73 31.85
C ILE A 124 7.30 12.11 33.18
N SER A 125 6.49 11.21 33.71
CA SER A 125 6.09 11.25 35.10
C SER A 125 7.34 10.98 35.94
N SER A 126 8.10 12.00 36.30
CA SER A 126 9.12 11.88 37.34
C SER A 126 8.39 11.69 38.65
N SER A 127 8.38 10.48 39.15
CA SER A 127 8.04 10.16 40.54
C SER A 127 9.20 10.58 41.44
N ASP A 128 9.47 11.87 41.51
CA ASP A 128 10.25 12.44 42.55
C ASP A 128 9.29 13.15 43.51
N HIS A 129 9.31 12.73 44.75
CA HIS A 129 8.50 13.23 45.86
C HIS A 129 8.90 14.65 46.24
N SER A 130 8.64 15.62 45.39
CA SER A 130 8.66 17.03 45.75
C SER A 130 7.25 17.61 45.60
N GLU A 131 6.70 18.09 46.70
CA GLU A 131 5.33 18.56 46.92
C GLU A 131 4.91 19.79 46.11
N THR A 132 5.56 20.11 45.02
CA THR A 132 5.16 21.22 44.12
C THR A 132 4.99 20.67 42.73
N GLY A 133 3.70 20.48 42.31
CA GLY A 133 3.29 19.93 41.01
C GLY A 133 3.64 20.84 39.83
N ASN A 134 4.92 20.99 39.53
CA ASN A 134 5.44 21.57 38.31
C ASN A 134 5.68 20.44 37.31
N TRP A 135 4.76 20.31 36.37
CA TRP A 135 4.93 19.44 35.19
C TRP A 135 5.97 20.10 34.27
N VAL A 136 7.18 19.62 34.28
CA VAL A 136 8.20 20.01 33.29
C VAL A 136 7.96 19.15 32.05
N VAL A 137 7.42 19.77 31.02
CA VAL A 137 7.36 19.17 29.69
C VAL A 137 8.76 19.32 29.09
N GLU A 138 9.54 18.26 29.12
CA GLU A 138 10.84 18.22 28.45
C GLU A 138 10.59 17.72 27.00
N ASP A 139 10.73 18.64 26.05
CA ASP A 139 10.72 18.33 24.63
C ASP A 139 11.98 17.54 24.26
N LYS A 140 11.95 16.22 24.46
CA LYS A 140 13.04 15.35 24.05
C LYS A 140 12.91 15.08 22.57
N LYS A 141 13.75 15.71 21.77
CA LYS A 141 13.95 15.36 20.36
C LYS A 141 14.50 13.94 20.30
N VAL A 142 13.65 12.97 20.01
CA VAL A 142 14.09 11.60 19.77
C VAL A 142 14.66 11.59 18.35
N GLU A 143 15.97 11.62 18.24
CA GLU A 143 16.65 11.25 16.99
C GLU A 143 16.38 9.76 16.76
N SER A 144 15.40 9.47 15.92
CA SER A 144 15.18 8.10 15.48
C SER A 144 16.31 7.75 14.51
N HIS A 145 17.27 6.96 14.96
CA HIS A 145 18.25 6.32 14.08
C HIS A 145 17.60 5.17 13.30
N ALA A 146 16.55 5.49 12.54
CA ALA A 146 15.96 4.50 11.65
C ALA A 146 17.01 4.14 10.59
N HIS A 147 17.20 2.87 10.36
CA HIS A 147 18.11 2.34 9.34
C HIS A 147 17.37 1.33 8.47
N GLU A 148 17.86 1.12 7.27
CA GLU A 148 17.25 0.16 6.35
C GLU A 148 17.14 -1.22 7.00
N ALA A 149 16.05 -1.91 6.73
CA ALA A 149 15.83 -3.26 7.24
C ALA A 149 16.89 -4.23 6.72
N PRO A 150 17.25 -5.29 7.47
CA PRO A 150 18.25 -6.26 7.04
C PRO A 150 17.87 -6.94 5.71
N LEU A 151 18.85 -7.43 4.96
CA LEU A 151 18.65 -8.04 3.63
C LEU A 151 17.62 -9.17 3.64
N VAL A 152 17.48 -9.90 4.75
CA VAL A 152 16.47 -10.96 4.90
C VAL A 152 15.05 -10.42 4.78
N MET A 153 14.80 -9.15 5.17
CA MET A 153 13.51 -8.50 5.06
C MET A 153 13.36 -7.75 3.73
N THR A 154 14.42 -7.10 3.24
CA THR A 154 14.34 -6.29 2.01
C THR A 154 14.33 -7.14 0.73
N LEU A 155 14.93 -8.32 0.73
CA LEU A 155 14.92 -9.19 -0.43
C LEU A 155 13.49 -9.67 -0.81
N PRO A 156 12.66 -10.18 0.13
CA PRO A 156 11.26 -10.47 -0.18
C PRO A 156 10.48 -9.25 -0.67
N LEU A 157 10.75 -8.06 -0.12
CA LEU A 157 10.09 -6.82 -0.56
C LEU A 157 10.42 -6.51 -2.02
N MET A 158 11.68 -6.65 -2.43
CA MET A 158 12.10 -6.45 -3.82
C MET A 158 11.43 -7.45 -4.77
N VAL A 159 11.41 -8.74 -4.42
CA VAL A 159 10.76 -9.76 -5.24
C VAL A 159 9.27 -9.49 -5.38
N LEU A 160 8.58 -9.22 -4.26
CA LEU A 160 7.14 -8.91 -4.27
C LEU A 160 6.83 -7.63 -5.03
N SER A 161 7.71 -6.62 -4.99
CA SER A 161 7.50 -5.38 -5.75
C SER A 161 7.55 -5.61 -7.26
N VAL A 162 8.47 -6.45 -7.74
CA VAL A 162 8.52 -6.87 -9.16
C VAL A 162 7.25 -7.62 -9.53
N LEU A 163 6.80 -8.57 -8.72
CA LEU A 163 5.55 -9.30 -8.97
C LEU A 163 4.33 -8.37 -8.93
N ALA A 164 4.26 -7.43 -7.99
CA ALA A 164 3.17 -6.46 -7.90
C ALA A 164 3.08 -5.51 -9.10
N VAL A 165 4.19 -5.25 -9.78
CA VAL A 165 4.22 -4.42 -11.01
C VAL A 165 3.85 -5.26 -12.23
N PHE A 166 4.51 -6.41 -12.41
CA PHE A 166 4.48 -7.16 -13.68
C PHE A 166 3.40 -8.24 -13.75
N SER A 167 2.84 -8.72 -12.65
CA SER A 167 1.82 -9.78 -12.69
C SER A 167 0.57 -9.41 -13.48
N GLY A 168 0.25 -8.11 -13.60
CA GLY A 168 -0.82 -7.62 -14.46
C GLY A 168 -0.58 -7.84 -15.95
N LEU A 169 0.66 -7.67 -16.39
CA LEU A 169 1.03 -7.78 -17.81
C LEU A 169 1.03 -9.23 -18.30
N THR A 170 1.37 -10.19 -17.45
CA THR A 170 1.43 -11.61 -17.84
C THR A 170 0.05 -12.16 -18.19
N LEU A 171 -1.00 -11.69 -17.53
CA LEU A 171 -2.38 -12.16 -17.79
C LEU A 171 -3.09 -11.38 -18.88
N VAL A 172 -2.72 -10.14 -19.13
CA VAL A 172 -3.15 -9.43 -20.34
C VAL A 172 -2.69 -10.22 -21.57
N ALA A 173 -1.43 -10.68 -21.58
CA ALA A 173 -0.91 -11.53 -22.67
C ALA A 173 -1.69 -12.86 -22.80
N VAL A 174 -2.04 -13.51 -21.68
CA VAL A 174 -2.82 -14.77 -21.68
C VAL A 174 -4.27 -14.54 -22.12
N SER A 175 -4.91 -13.46 -21.68
CA SER A 175 -6.28 -13.12 -22.10
C SER A 175 -6.36 -12.82 -23.60
N TYR A 176 -5.38 -12.10 -24.14
CA TYR A 176 -5.29 -11.84 -25.59
C TYR A 176 -5.10 -13.13 -26.41
N THR A 177 -4.30 -14.07 -25.93
CA THR A 177 -4.10 -15.36 -26.64
C THR A 177 -5.34 -16.22 -26.61
N HIS A 178 -6.12 -16.23 -25.51
CA HIS A 178 -7.38 -16.96 -25.43
C HIS A 178 -8.49 -16.37 -26.31
N LEU A 179 -8.63 -15.05 -26.36
CA LEU A 179 -9.60 -14.38 -27.24
C LEU A 179 -9.30 -14.65 -28.71
N ARG A 180 -8.03 -14.60 -29.11
CA ARG A 180 -7.61 -14.89 -30.49
C ARG A 180 -7.82 -16.35 -30.88
N ALA A 181 -7.64 -17.29 -29.94
CA ALA A 181 -7.92 -18.71 -30.18
C ALA A 181 -9.41 -18.98 -30.39
N HIS A 182 -10.29 -18.25 -29.69
CA HIS A 182 -11.75 -18.37 -29.89
C HIS A 182 -12.25 -17.79 -31.23
N GLU A 183 -11.63 -16.70 -31.72
CA GLU A 183 -11.97 -16.14 -33.03
C GLU A 183 -11.54 -17.06 -34.19
N THR A 184 -10.36 -17.67 -34.08
CA THR A 184 -9.87 -18.61 -35.12
C THR A 184 -10.61 -19.95 -35.15
N SER A 185 -11.32 -20.32 -34.09
CA SER A 185 -12.13 -21.55 -34.07
C SER A 185 -13.56 -21.35 -34.59
N ARG A 186 -14.01 -20.12 -34.88
CA ARG A 186 -15.32 -19.78 -35.43
C ARG A 186 -15.33 -19.48 -36.93
N ASN A 187 -14.17 -19.38 -37.55
CA ASN A 187 -13.97 -19.30 -38.99
C ASN A 187 -13.48 -20.64 -39.56
#